data_fbe6311972fac4b5608bd530bdfa08fb
#
_entry.id   fbe6311972fac4b5608bd530bdfa08fb
#
_cell.length_a   1.000
_cell.length_b   1.000
_cell.length_c   1.000
_cell.angle_alpha   90.00
_cell.angle_beta   90.00
_cell.angle_gamma   90.00
#
_symmetry.space_group_name_H-M   'P 1'
#
loop_
_entity.id
_entity.type
_entity.pdbx_description
1 polymer ?
#
loop_
_entity_poly.entity_id
_entity_poly.type
_entity_poly.pdbx_seq_one_letter_code
_entity_poly.pdbx_strand_id
1 'polypeptide(L)'
;VTLEPCPMCTGGIINSRIDRVIYGAYDKKAGSLGSVTDLSALPYNHRPEISGGYMENECAHVLKIFFKRMRSDRMEGIKLVKAETDDQLKRAADIADSIWHEYFPKILSPEQIDFMVEKFCSFEAEKENLKEGYEYYFIKKGGNDVGYTAIKPDGDRLFLSKLYLKKEERGKKYARKALEQLIDIARERSLRAIWLTVNKYNDTTIAAYKAMGFVTIGDGVTDIGNGFVMDDYFMEL
;
A
#
# COMPACT_ATOMS: atom_id res chain seq x y z
N VAL A 1 9.06 30.97 2.62
CA VAL A 1 8.79 29.59 3.08
C VAL A 1 7.52 29.54 3.92
N THR A 2 6.86 28.37 4.01
CA THR A 2 5.57 28.21 4.72
C THR A 2 5.70 28.26 6.24
N LEU A 3 6.81 27.72 6.78
CA LEU A 3 7.08 27.63 8.22
C LEU A 3 8.39 28.34 8.54
N GLU A 4 8.44 28.93 9.74
CA GLU A 4 9.67 29.50 10.28
C GLU A 4 10.83 28.50 10.23
N PRO A 5 12.01 28.89 9.73
CA PRO A 5 13.18 28.03 9.67
C PRO A 5 13.63 27.51 11.03
N CYS A 6 13.91 26.22 11.11
CA CYS A 6 14.57 25.60 12.26
C CYS A 6 16.09 25.94 12.30
N PRO A 7 16.82 25.61 13.38
CA PRO A 7 18.24 25.95 13.50
C PRO A 7 19.12 25.48 12.34
N MET A 8 18.88 24.28 11.83
CA MET A 8 19.61 23.74 10.68
C MET A 8 19.35 24.56 9.40
N CYS A 9 18.07 24.89 9.13
CA CYS A 9 17.70 25.70 7.96
C CYS A 9 18.25 27.14 8.09
N THR A 10 18.15 27.74 9.27
CA THR A 10 18.70 29.09 9.53
C THR A 10 20.22 29.12 9.37
N GLY A 11 20.92 28.10 9.87
CA GLY A 11 22.36 27.95 9.62
C GLY A 11 22.71 27.84 8.13
N GLY A 12 21.89 27.09 7.37
CA GLY A 12 22.03 27.03 5.91
C GLY A 12 21.80 28.38 5.23
N ILE A 13 20.80 29.13 5.64
CA ILE A 13 20.48 30.47 5.13
C ILE A 13 21.66 31.43 5.36
N ILE A 14 22.21 31.47 6.57
CA ILE A 14 23.35 32.31 6.94
C ILE A 14 24.59 31.92 6.12
N ASN A 15 24.93 30.63 6.04
CA ASN A 15 26.09 30.13 5.32
C ASN A 15 26.00 30.37 3.80
N SER A 16 24.78 30.27 3.26
CA SER A 16 24.53 30.53 1.82
C SER A 16 24.38 32.02 1.52
N ARG A 17 24.53 32.91 2.50
CA ARG A 17 24.42 34.36 2.37
C ARG A 17 23.11 34.81 1.67
N ILE A 18 21.98 34.23 2.07
CA ILE A 18 20.68 34.63 1.56
C ILE A 18 20.31 35.98 2.15
N ASP A 19 20.03 36.98 1.32
CA ASP A 19 19.82 38.36 1.73
C ASP A 19 18.51 38.56 2.50
N ARG A 20 17.44 37.82 2.09
CA ARG A 20 16.11 37.99 2.64
C ARG A 20 15.37 36.68 2.85
N VAL A 21 14.73 36.55 4.01
CA VAL A 21 13.88 35.41 4.39
C VAL A 21 12.47 35.90 4.73
N ILE A 22 11.49 35.38 4.00
CA ILE A 22 10.06 35.61 4.28
C ILE A 22 9.45 34.25 4.67
N TYR A 23 8.76 34.17 5.82
CA TYR A 23 8.06 32.96 6.22
C TYR A 23 6.62 33.26 6.69
N GLY A 24 5.76 32.24 6.57
CA GLY A 24 4.36 32.34 6.94
C GLY A 24 4.13 32.05 8.43
N ALA A 25 3.90 30.79 8.76
CA ALA A 25 3.60 30.38 10.12
C ALA A 25 4.84 30.39 11.04
N TYR A 26 4.66 30.82 12.28
CA TYR A 26 5.66 30.70 13.33
C TYR A 26 5.78 29.26 13.85
N ASP A 27 7.00 28.81 14.13
CA ASP A 27 7.27 27.48 14.71
C ASP A 27 7.65 27.59 16.21
N LYS A 28 6.65 27.46 17.06
CA LYS A 28 6.83 27.50 18.52
C LYS A 28 7.65 26.35 19.09
N LYS A 29 8.04 25.35 18.29
CA LYS A 29 8.79 24.18 18.74
C LYS A 29 10.26 24.20 18.31
N ALA A 30 10.54 24.72 17.12
CA ALA A 30 11.86 24.69 16.54
C ALA A 30 12.22 25.96 15.75
N GLY A 31 11.36 26.99 15.74
CA GLY A 31 11.60 28.24 15.04
C GLY A 31 12.81 28.97 15.60
N SER A 32 13.74 29.37 14.73
CA SER A 32 15.01 29.97 15.11
C SER A 32 15.27 31.35 14.50
N LEU A 33 14.19 32.00 14.08
CA LEU A 33 14.20 33.39 13.62
C LEU A 33 13.22 34.27 14.43
N GLY A 34 13.04 33.92 15.75
CA GLY A 34 12.28 34.71 16.69
C GLY A 34 11.31 33.94 17.59
N SER A 35 10.84 32.71 17.21
CA SER A 35 9.84 32.00 18.01
C SER A 35 10.42 31.25 19.22
N VAL A 36 11.49 30.48 19.06
CA VAL A 36 12.18 29.78 20.15
C VAL A 36 13.50 30.44 20.45
N THR A 37 14.24 30.81 19.44
CA THR A 37 15.48 31.57 19.52
C THR A 37 15.62 32.42 18.25
N ASP A 38 16.53 33.38 18.27
CA ASP A 38 16.88 34.18 17.11
C ASP A 38 18.36 34.01 16.80
N LEU A 39 18.67 33.06 15.91
CA LEU A 39 20.04 32.81 15.46
C LEU A 39 20.57 33.94 14.58
N SER A 40 19.71 34.73 13.93
CA SER A 40 20.14 35.85 13.10
C SER A 40 20.68 37.03 13.92
N ALA A 41 20.35 37.10 15.22
CA ALA A 41 20.87 38.11 16.13
C ALA A 41 22.32 37.81 16.60
N LEU A 42 22.80 36.56 16.40
CA LEU A 42 24.16 36.16 16.77
C LEU A 42 25.21 36.79 15.81
N PRO A 43 26.47 36.96 16.25
CA PRO A 43 27.51 37.66 15.48
C PRO A 43 28.08 36.80 14.35
N TYR A 44 27.21 36.26 13.52
CA TYR A 44 27.63 35.58 12.28
C TYR A 44 28.10 36.57 11.21
N ASN A 45 28.85 36.07 10.25
CA ASN A 45 29.41 36.84 9.16
C ASN A 45 28.39 37.31 8.10
N HIS A 46 27.15 36.90 8.22
CA HIS A 46 26.02 37.34 7.37
C HIS A 46 24.73 37.40 8.20
N ARG A 47 23.93 38.42 7.96
CA ARG A 47 22.63 38.63 8.62
C ARG A 47 21.56 38.87 7.56
N PRO A 48 20.62 37.93 7.37
CA PRO A 48 19.51 38.12 6.45
C PRO A 48 18.47 39.11 6.99
N GLU A 49 17.80 39.81 6.08
CA GLU A 49 16.57 40.54 6.41
C GLU A 49 15.45 39.53 6.64
N ILE A 50 14.72 39.65 7.77
CA ILE A 50 13.71 38.66 8.18
C ILE A 50 12.33 39.31 8.24
N SER A 51 11.35 38.65 7.61
CA SER A 51 9.94 39.02 7.67
C SER A 51 9.09 37.77 7.97
N GLY A 52 8.55 37.66 9.19
CA GLY A 52 7.66 36.56 9.60
C GLY A 52 6.18 36.94 9.57
N GLY A 53 5.31 35.95 9.61
CA GLY A 53 3.84 36.13 9.69
C GLY A 53 3.15 36.45 8.38
N TYR A 54 3.83 36.26 7.24
CA TYR A 54 3.21 36.49 5.93
C TYR A 54 2.21 35.37 5.58
N MET A 55 0.91 35.72 5.52
CA MET A 55 -0.18 34.71 5.38
C MET A 55 -0.11 33.65 6.48
N GLU A 56 0.09 34.06 7.71
CA GLU A 56 0.34 33.16 8.85
C GLU A 56 -0.76 32.09 8.99
N ASN A 57 -2.03 32.53 8.95
CA ASN A 57 -3.17 31.63 9.15
C ASN A 57 -3.29 30.58 8.03
N GLU A 58 -3.12 30.99 6.79
CA GLU A 58 -3.17 30.12 5.62
C GLU A 58 -2.02 29.10 5.65
N CYS A 59 -0.81 29.56 5.94
CA CYS A 59 0.36 28.71 6.09
C CYS A 59 0.19 27.71 7.24
N ALA A 60 -0.27 28.15 8.40
CA ALA A 60 -0.55 27.28 9.54
C ALA A 60 -1.67 26.26 9.23
N HIS A 61 -2.70 26.68 8.48
CA HIS A 61 -3.80 25.81 8.06
C HIS A 61 -3.34 24.68 7.13
N VAL A 62 -2.56 25.00 6.10
CA VAL A 62 -1.99 24.00 5.18
C VAL A 62 -1.15 22.98 5.94
N LEU A 63 -0.26 23.43 6.83
CA LEU A 63 0.56 22.54 7.66
C LEU A 63 -0.29 21.67 8.59
N LYS A 64 -1.33 22.23 9.22
CA LYS A 64 -2.26 21.51 10.10
C LYS A 64 -2.99 20.39 9.35
N ILE A 65 -3.51 20.66 8.14
CA ILE A 65 -4.16 19.67 7.28
C ILE A 65 -3.17 18.57 6.91
N PHE A 66 -2.00 18.94 6.42
CA PHE A 66 -0.95 17.99 6.02
C PHE A 66 -0.58 17.05 7.17
N PHE A 67 -0.24 17.58 8.34
CA PHE A 67 0.14 16.74 9.48
C PHE A 67 -1.05 15.98 10.09
N LYS A 68 -2.28 16.49 9.99
CA LYS A 68 -3.48 15.72 10.36
C LYS A 68 -3.63 14.50 9.44
N ARG A 69 -3.50 14.69 8.12
CA ARG A 69 -3.54 13.60 7.13
C ARG A 69 -2.42 12.58 7.39
N MET A 70 -1.18 13.02 7.58
CA MET A 70 -0.04 12.14 7.88
C MET A 70 -0.23 11.33 9.17
N ARG A 71 -0.89 11.89 10.20
CA ARG A 71 -1.21 11.16 11.43
C ARG A 71 -2.34 10.17 11.23
N SER A 72 -3.39 10.57 10.51
CA SER A 72 -4.49 9.68 10.13
C SER A 72 -3.95 8.47 9.36
N ASP A 73 -3.14 8.69 8.34
CA ASP A 73 -2.52 7.63 7.53
C ASP A 73 -1.60 6.70 8.35
N ARG A 74 -0.99 7.20 9.44
CA ARG A 74 -0.21 6.39 10.39
C ARG A 74 -1.08 5.59 11.36
N MET A 75 -2.22 6.14 11.76
CA MET A 75 -3.13 5.53 12.75
C MET A 75 -4.16 4.59 12.09
N GLU A 76 -4.54 4.83 10.82
CA GLU A 76 -5.36 3.91 10.07
C GLU A 76 -4.49 2.77 9.54
N GLY A 77 -4.56 1.63 10.23
CA GLY A 77 -3.98 0.38 9.77
C GLY A 77 -4.57 -0.06 8.42
N ILE A 78 -4.04 -1.12 7.86
CA ILE A 78 -4.64 -1.81 6.73
C ILE A 78 -6.00 -2.34 7.14
N LYS A 79 -7.02 -2.15 6.30
CA LYS A 79 -8.38 -2.69 6.47
C LYS A 79 -8.79 -3.46 5.23
N LEU A 80 -9.41 -4.60 5.44
CA LEU A 80 -10.13 -5.33 4.41
C LEU A 80 -11.56 -4.77 4.32
N VAL A 81 -11.96 -4.36 3.12
CA VAL A 81 -13.30 -3.84 2.85
C VAL A 81 -13.91 -4.67 1.74
N LYS A 82 -14.99 -5.39 2.05
CA LYS A 82 -15.67 -6.28 1.11
C LYS A 82 -16.18 -5.50 -0.11
N ALA A 83 -16.00 -6.08 -1.29
CA ALA A 83 -16.59 -5.59 -2.52
C ALA A 83 -18.01 -6.17 -2.64
N GLU A 84 -19.01 -5.29 -2.72
CA GLU A 84 -20.43 -5.67 -2.69
C GLU A 84 -21.19 -5.23 -3.94
N THR A 85 -20.59 -4.36 -4.77
CA THR A 85 -21.24 -3.81 -5.97
C THR A 85 -20.48 -4.17 -7.24
N ASP A 86 -21.18 -4.21 -8.37
CA ASP A 86 -20.59 -4.45 -9.69
C ASP A 86 -19.49 -3.42 -10.02
N ASP A 87 -19.65 -2.16 -9.62
CA ASP A 87 -18.62 -1.13 -9.83
C ASP A 87 -17.36 -1.38 -8.98
N GLN A 88 -17.52 -1.97 -7.80
CA GLN A 88 -16.39 -2.38 -6.97
C GLN A 88 -15.67 -3.59 -7.58
N LEU A 89 -16.37 -4.56 -8.13
CA LEU A 89 -15.77 -5.70 -8.84
C LEU A 89 -15.03 -5.25 -10.10
N LYS A 90 -15.61 -4.37 -10.92
CA LYS A 90 -14.92 -3.78 -12.08
C LYS A 90 -13.60 -3.13 -11.66
N ARG A 91 -13.62 -2.37 -10.57
CA ARG A 91 -12.41 -1.74 -10.03
C ARG A 91 -11.40 -2.76 -9.50
N ALA A 92 -11.83 -3.91 -8.94
CA ALA A 92 -10.93 -4.99 -8.54
C ALA A 92 -10.28 -5.63 -9.78
N ALA A 93 -11.05 -5.87 -10.84
CA ALA A 93 -10.56 -6.36 -12.12
C ALA A 93 -9.53 -5.41 -12.75
N ASP A 94 -9.78 -4.09 -12.74
CA ASP A 94 -8.82 -3.08 -13.24
C ASP A 94 -7.51 -3.10 -12.44
N ILE A 95 -7.59 -3.27 -11.12
CA ILE A 95 -6.40 -3.41 -10.26
C ILE A 95 -5.66 -4.71 -10.58
N ALA A 96 -6.39 -5.80 -10.82
CA ALA A 96 -5.82 -7.09 -11.21
C ALA A 96 -5.04 -6.97 -12.52
N ASP A 97 -5.68 -6.45 -13.55
CA ASP A 97 -5.11 -6.25 -14.89
C ASP A 97 -3.79 -5.47 -14.81
N SER A 98 -3.82 -4.31 -14.14
CA SER A 98 -2.63 -3.47 -13.94
C SER A 98 -1.49 -4.21 -13.22
N ILE A 99 -1.80 -5.01 -12.19
CA ILE A 99 -0.80 -5.75 -11.42
C ILE A 99 -0.24 -6.92 -12.23
N TRP A 100 -1.07 -7.63 -12.98
CA TRP A 100 -0.65 -8.77 -13.76
C TRP A 100 0.31 -8.34 -14.87
N HIS A 101 -0.01 -7.32 -15.64
CA HIS A 101 0.83 -6.79 -16.71
C HIS A 101 2.11 -6.11 -16.20
N GLU A 102 2.14 -5.62 -14.95
CA GLU A 102 3.35 -5.06 -14.33
C GLU A 102 4.26 -6.13 -13.73
N TYR A 103 3.69 -7.16 -13.11
CA TYR A 103 4.46 -8.08 -12.27
C TYR A 103 4.88 -9.36 -12.99
N PHE A 104 3.96 -9.99 -13.73
CA PHE A 104 4.14 -11.33 -14.29
C PHE A 104 4.96 -11.45 -15.59
N PRO A 105 5.32 -10.39 -16.34
CA PRO A 105 6.19 -10.54 -17.54
C PRO A 105 7.56 -11.15 -17.25
N LYS A 106 7.95 -11.26 -15.99
CA LYS A 106 9.19 -11.94 -15.56
C LYS A 106 9.06 -13.47 -15.49
N ILE A 107 7.84 -13.98 -15.50
CA ILE A 107 7.50 -15.38 -15.19
C ILE A 107 6.72 -16.01 -16.33
N LEU A 108 5.84 -15.26 -16.98
CA LEU A 108 4.90 -15.72 -17.98
C LEU A 108 5.03 -14.94 -19.27
N SER A 109 4.61 -15.53 -20.39
CA SER A 109 4.54 -14.81 -21.67
C SER A 109 3.39 -13.79 -21.67
N PRO A 110 3.47 -12.71 -22.48
CA PRO A 110 2.39 -11.74 -22.60
C PRO A 110 1.04 -12.40 -22.95
N GLU A 111 1.05 -13.34 -23.88
CA GLU A 111 -0.15 -14.05 -24.33
C GLU A 111 -0.78 -14.88 -23.21
N GLN A 112 0.05 -15.50 -22.36
CA GLN A 112 -0.44 -16.22 -21.18
C GLN A 112 -1.00 -15.27 -20.12
N ILE A 113 -0.39 -14.10 -19.94
CA ILE A 113 -0.89 -13.06 -19.01
C ILE A 113 -2.26 -12.57 -19.47
N ASP A 114 -2.41 -12.20 -20.75
CA ASP A 114 -3.69 -11.75 -21.32
C ASP A 114 -4.77 -12.81 -21.13
N PHE A 115 -4.46 -14.05 -21.46
CA PHE A 115 -5.38 -15.17 -21.29
C PHE A 115 -5.79 -15.38 -19.82
N MET A 116 -4.84 -15.32 -18.89
CA MET A 116 -5.12 -15.53 -17.47
C MET A 116 -5.89 -14.38 -16.85
N VAL A 117 -5.60 -13.13 -17.25
CA VAL A 117 -6.35 -11.94 -16.80
C VAL A 117 -7.79 -12.05 -17.27
N GLU A 118 -8.02 -12.34 -18.56
CA GLU A 118 -9.38 -12.50 -19.09
C GLU A 118 -10.13 -13.63 -18.39
N LYS A 119 -9.50 -14.78 -18.24
CA LYS A 119 -10.15 -15.99 -17.70
C LYS A 119 -10.40 -15.95 -16.21
N PHE A 120 -9.52 -15.33 -15.40
CA PHE A 120 -9.54 -15.44 -13.94
C PHE A 120 -9.70 -14.10 -13.19
N CYS A 121 -9.51 -12.98 -13.87
CA CYS A 121 -9.47 -11.66 -13.24
C CYS A 121 -10.35 -10.62 -13.93
N SER A 122 -11.01 -10.94 -15.04
CA SER A 122 -11.98 -10.04 -15.66
C SER A 122 -13.21 -9.84 -14.77
N PHE A 123 -13.93 -8.77 -14.99
CA PHE A 123 -15.16 -8.49 -14.24
C PHE A 123 -16.16 -9.65 -14.33
N GLU A 124 -16.33 -10.21 -15.52
CA GLU A 124 -17.22 -11.36 -15.78
C GLU A 124 -16.77 -12.59 -14.99
N ALA A 125 -15.47 -12.88 -14.99
CA ALA A 125 -14.90 -13.98 -14.23
C ALA A 125 -15.05 -13.78 -12.72
N GLU A 126 -14.81 -12.57 -12.20
CA GLU A 126 -15.00 -12.27 -10.78
C GLU A 126 -16.47 -12.34 -10.37
N LYS A 127 -17.38 -11.92 -11.25
CA LYS A 127 -18.84 -12.03 -11.02
C LYS A 127 -19.30 -13.49 -11.01
N GLU A 128 -18.77 -14.36 -11.85
CA GLU A 128 -19.06 -15.80 -11.81
C GLU A 128 -18.49 -16.44 -10.54
N ASN A 129 -17.28 -16.09 -10.16
CA ASN A 129 -16.65 -16.55 -8.92
C ASN A 129 -17.49 -16.22 -7.66
N LEU A 130 -18.18 -15.07 -7.63
CA LEU A 130 -19.09 -14.76 -6.50
C LEU A 130 -20.19 -15.81 -6.36
N LYS A 131 -20.72 -16.34 -7.47
CA LYS A 131 -21.74 -17.40 -7.44
C LYS A 131 -21.17 -18.73 -6.92
N GLU A 132 -19.87 -18.93 -7.10
CA GLU A 132 -19.13 -20.09 -6.59
C GLU A 132 -18.69 -19.94 -5.13
N GLY A 133 -19.03 -18.83 -4.47
CA GLY A 133 -18.73 -18.57 -3.07
C GLY A 133 -17.40 -17.83 -2.81
N TYR A 134 -16.80 -17.26 -3.83
CA TYR A 134 -15.67 -16.34 -3.62
C TYR A 134 -16.15 -15.04 -2.99
N GLU A 135 -15.27 -14.44 -2.22
CA GLU A 135 -15.46 -13.13 -1.64
C GLU A 135 -14.24 -12.25 -1.96
N TYR A 136 -14.50 -11.03 -2.44
CA TYR A 136 -13.49 -10.07 -2.81
C TYR A 136 -13.40 -8.95 -1.79
N TYR A 137 -12.19 -8.56 -1.43
CA TYR A 137 -11.93 -7.47 -0.49
C TYR A 137 -10.88 -6.52 -1.04
N PHE A 138 -11.12 -5.23 -0.97
CA PHE A 138 -10.07 -4.23 -1.14
C PHE A 138 -9.18 -4.21 0.08
N ILE A 139 -7.88 -4.16 -0.15
CA ILE A 139 -6.90 -3.83 0.89
C ILE A 139 -6.77 -2.32 0.90
N LYS A 140 -7.30 -1.68 1.95
CA LYS A 140 -7.33 -0.22 2.05
C LYS A 140 -6.34 0.30 3.07
N LYS A 141 -5.73 1.45 2.76
CA LYS A 141 -4.95 2.25 3.69
C LYS A 141 -5.37 3.72 3.59
N GLY A 142 -5.83 4.30 4.72
CA GLY A 142 -6.29 5.69 4.72
C GLY A 142 -7.39 5.98 3.70
N GLY A 143 -8.28 5.00 3.46
CA GLY A 143 -9.36 5.10 2.47
C GLY A 143 -8.96 4.78 1.02
N ASN A 144 -7.68 4.71 0.69
CA ASN A 144 -7.18 4.38 -0.66
C ASN A 144 -7.05 2.87 -0.86
N ASP A 145 -7.37 2.38 -2.05
CA ASP A 145 -7.17 1.00 -2.44
C ASP A 145 -5.69 0.77 -2.76
N VAL A 146 -4.99 0.04 -1.89
CA VAL A 146 -3.56 -0.31 -2.04
C VAL A 146 -3.37 -1.69 -2.68
N GLY A 147 -4.44 -2.45 -2.81
CA GLY A 147 -4.49 -3.77 -3.42
C GLY A 147 -5.86 -4.41 -3.22
N TYR A 148 -5.93 -5.71 -3.53
CA TYR A 148 -7.13 -6.49 -3.28
C TYR A 148 -6.78 -7.95 -2.95
N THR A 149 -7.75 -8.66 -2.39
CA THR A 149 -7.65 -10.09 -2.08
C THR A 149 -8.96 -10.79 -2.39
N ALA A 150 -8.89 -12.07 -2.72
CA ALA A 150 -10.05 -12.92 -2.90
C ALA A 150 -9.88 -14.22 -2.12
N ILE A 151 -10.93 -14.63 -1.42
CA ILE A 151 -10.99 -15.83 -0.60
C ILE A 151 -12.23 -16.66 -0.94
N LYS A 152 -12.15 -17.96 -0.65
CA LYS A 152 -13.30 -18.89 -0.77
C LYS A 152 -13.22 -19.94 0.34
N PRO A 153 -14.30 -20.22 1.08
CA PRO A 153 -14.36 -21.42 1.92
C PRO A 153 -14.18 -22.69 1.08
N ASP A 154 -13.31 -23.58 1.53
CA ASP A 154 -13.01 -24.84 0.87
C ASP A 154 -12.95 -25.97 1.91
N GLY A 155 -14.09 -26.64 2.13
CA GLY A 155 -14.25 -27.59 3.20
C GLY A 155 -14.02 -26.96 4.57
N ASP A 156 -13.05 -27.45 5.29
CA ASP A 156 -12.65 -26.97 6.63
C ASP A 156 -11.51 -25.91 6.56
N ARG A 157 -11.17 -25.44 5.36
CA ARG A 157 -10.09 -24.47 5.11
C ARG A 157 -10.60 -23.22 4.40
N LEU A 158 -9.78 -22.18 4.38
CA LEU A 158 -9.98 -20.97 3.60
C LEU A 158 -9.00 -20.95 2.43
N PHE A 159 -9.50 -20.98 1.21
CA PHE A 159 -8.68 -20.79 0.02
C PHE A 159 -8.40 -19.29 -0.19
N LEU A 160 -7.12 -18.90 -0.16
CA LEU A 160 -6.64 -17.58 -0.50
C LEU A 160 -6.31 -17.55 -2.00
N SER A 161 -7.29 -17.20 -2.81
CA SER A 161 -7.15 -17.21 -4.28
C SER A 161 -6.29 -16.07 -4.81
N LYS A 162 -6.42 -14.89 -4.22
CA LYS A 162 -5.71 -13.67 -4.66
C LYS A 162 -5.25 -12.87 -3.46
N LEU A 163 -4.01 -12.37 -3.51
CA LEU A 163 -3.48 -11.38 -2.56
C LEU A 163 -2.48 -10.49 -3.30
N TYR A 164 -2.97 -9.40 -3.83
CA TYR A 164 -2.20 -8.53 -4.71
C TYR A 164 -2.11 -7.12 -4.15
N LEU A 165 -0.91 -6.54 -4.23
CA LEU A 165 -0.63 -5.16 -3.88
C LEU A 165 -0.11 -4.39 -5.09
N LYS A 166 -0.53 -3.15 -5.24
CA LYS A 166 0.04 -2.22 -6.21
C LYS A 166 1.55 -2.10 -6.01
N LYS A 167 2.30 -1.87 -7.08
CA LYS A 167 3.78 -1.85 -7.07
C LYS A 167 4.34 -0.96 -5.98
N GLU A 168 3.85 0.27 -5.89
CA GLU A 168 4.28 1.30 -4.94
C GLU A 168 3.90 0.99 -3.47
N GLU A 169 3.06 -0.01 -3.26
CA GLU A 169 2.58 -0.42 -1.93
C GLU A 169 3.24 -1.70 -1.40
N ARG A 170 4.09 -2.33 -2.21
CA ARG A 170 4.86 -3.52 -1.82
C ARG A 170 6.00 -3.17 -0.86
N GLY A 171 6.49 -4.13 -0.11
CA GLY A 171 7.58 -3.93 0.87
C GLY A 171 7.17 -3.23 2.17
N LYS A 172 5.93 -2.74 2.29
CA LYS A 172 5.42 -1.98 3.45
C LYS A 172 4.71 -2.87 4.49
N LYS A 173 4.83 -4.19 4.38
CA LYS A 173 4.19 -5.21 5.24
C LYS A 173 2.65 -5.23 5.15
N TYR A 174 2.05 -4.64 4.11
CA TYR A 174 0.60 -4.58 3.98
C TYR A 174 -0.04 -5.94 3.70
N ALA A 175 0.62 -6.82 2.92
CA ALA A 175 0.17 -8.20 2.73
C ALA A 175 0.07 -8.96 4.06
N ARG A 176 1.07 -8.83 4.96
CA ARG A 176 1.04 -9.45 6.29
C ARG A 176 -0.15 -8.95 7.12
N LYS A 177 -0.42 -7.65 7.12
CA LYS A 177 -1.55 -7.06 7.85
C LYS A 177 -2.91 -7.44 7.26
N ALA A 178 -2.99 -7.65 5.95
CA ALA A 178 -4.18 -8.19 5.31
C ALA A 178 -4.37 -9.66 5.70
N LEU A 179 -3.29 -10.45 5.67
CA LEU A 179 -3.33 -11.86 6.09
C LEU A 179 -3.76 -12.03 7.56
N GLU A 180 -3.30 -11.17 8.47
CA GLU A 180 -3.73 -11.17 9.88
C GLU A 180 -5.26 -11.07 9.99
N GLN A 181 -5.91 -10.20 9.21
CA GLN A 181 -7.37 -10.08 9.17
C GLN A 181 -8.04 -11.29 8.49
N LEU A 182 -7.41 -11.89 7.48
CA LEU A 182 -7.92 -13.14 6.88
C LEU A 182 -7.85 -14.31 7.85
N ILE A 183 -6.82 -14.36 8.71
CA ILE A 183 -6.73 -15.34 9.80
C ILE A 183 -7.89 -15.16 10.80
N ASP A 184 -8.22 -13.92 11.14
CA ASP A 184 -9.36 -13.64 12.03
C ASP A 184 -10.68 -14.07 11.37
N ILE A 185 -10.88 -13.79 10.07
CA ILE A 185 -12.04 -14.28 9.30
C ILE A 185 -12.11 -15.82 9.30
N ALA A 186 -10.98 -16.51 9.09
CA ALA A 186 -10.94 -17.97 9.12
C ALA A 186 -11.31 -18.52 10.51
N ARG A 187 -10.81 -17.91 11.58
CA ARG A 187 -11.14 -18.27 12.97
C ARG A 187 -12.62 -18.06 13.30
N GLU A 188 -13.17 -16.92 12.92
CA GLU A 188 -14.60 -16.61 13.11
C GLU A 188 -15.51 -17.63 12.41
N ARG A 189 -15.04 -18.19 11.28
CA ARG A 189 -15.75 -19.23 10.51
C ARG A 189 -15.39 -20.65 10.95
N SER A 190 -14.59 -20.82 11.99
CA SER A 190 -14.12 -22.15 12.49
C SER A 190 -13.37 -22.95 11.42
N LEU A 191 -12.66 -22.28 10.50
CA LEU A 191 -11.81 -22.90 9.50
C LEU A 191 -10.42 -23.16 10.12
N ARG A 192 -9.83 -24.33 9.85
CA ARG A 192 -8.60 -24.80 10.52
C ARG A 192 -7.33 -24.22 9.93
N ALA A 193 -7.35 -23.80 8.66
CA ALA A 193 -6.17 -23.37 7.92
C ALA A 193 -6.52 -22.39 6.80
N ILE A 194 -5.52 -21.64 6.34
CA ILE A 194 -5.56 -20.88 5.08
C ILE A 194 -4.62 -21.56 4.09
N TRP A 195 -5.09 -21.86 2.89
CA TRP A 195 -4.25 -22.44 1.85
C TRP A 195 -4.30 -21.63 0.55
N LEU A 196 -3.27 -21.75 -0.27
CA LEU A 196 -3.15 -21.04 -1.53
C LEU A 196 -2.37 -21.86 -2.57
N THR A 197 -2.44 -21.42 -3.82
CA THR A 197 -1.53 -21.83 -4.89
C THR A 197 -0.60 -20.68 -5.27
N VAL A 198 0.63 -20.99 -5.64
CA VAL A 198 1.61 -20.03 -6.12
C VAL A 198 2.51 -20.64 -7.19
N ASN A 199 2.68 -19.92 -8.28
CA ASN A 199 3.53 -20.38 -9.38
C ASN A 199 4.94 -20.69 -8.88
N LYS A 200 5.49 -21.87 -9.26
CA LYS A 200 6.80 -22.37 -8.81
C LYS A 200 7.97 -21.46 -9.16
N TYR A 201 7.82 -20.65 -10.18
CA TYR A 201 8.85 -19.69 -10.62
C TYR A 201 8.69 -18.31 -10.00
N ASN A 202 7.73 -18.12 -9.08
CA ASN A 202 7.51 -16.87 -8.36
C ASN A 202 8.26 -16.85 -7.02
N ASP A 203 9.60 -16.95 -7.07
CA ASP A 203 10.47 -17.04 -5.89
C ASP A 203 10.22 -15.93 -4.87
N THR A 204 10.00 -14.70 -5.34
CA THR A 204 9.75 -13.55 -4.47
C THR A 204 8.48 -13.73 -3.64
N THR A 205 7.40 -14.18 -4.27
CA THR A 205 6.12 -14.38 -3.58
C THR A 205 6.17 -15.61 -2.67
N ILE A 206 6.83 -16.69 -3.12
CA ILE A 206 7.06 -17.89 -2.30
C ILE A 206 7.84 -17.53 -1.02
N ALA A 207 8.93 -16.76 -1.15
CA ALA A 207 9.71 -16.29 0.00
C ALA A 207 8.87 -15.42 0.94
N ALA A 208 8.01 -14.56 0.40
CA ALA A 208 7.10 -13.72 1.20
C ALA A 208 6.09 -14.59 1.98
N TYR A 209 5.47 -15.60 1.36
CA TYR A 209 4.54 -16.50 2.05
C TYR A 209 5.25 -17.33 3.12
N LYS A 210 6.43 -17.88 2.84
CA LYS A 210 7.25 -18.57 3.87
C LYS A 210 7.58 -17.66 5.06
N ALA A 211 7.93 -16.39 4.79
CA ALA A 211 8.19 -15.40 5.86
C ALA A 211 6.92 -15.01 6.65
N MET A 212 5.73 -15.26 6.10
CA MET A 212 4.44 -15.09 6.79
C MET A 212 3.97 -16.36 7.53
N GLY A 213 4.69 -17.48 7.39
CA GLY A 213 4.43 -18.71 8.12
C GLY A 213 3.86 -19.86 7.27
N PHE A 214 3.60 -19.65 5.98
CA PHE A 214 3.13 -20.71 5.10
C PHE A 214 4.19 -21.77 4.87
N VAL A 215 3.76 -23.03 4.83
CA VAL A 215 4.58 -24.18 4.44
C VAL A 215 4.08 -24.79 3.16
N THR A 216 4.96 -25.33 2.33
CA THR A 216 4.57 -26.06 1.13
C THR A 216 4.04 -27.43 1.53
N ILE A 217 2.83 -27.76 1.10
CA ILE A 217 2.14 -29.02 1.39
C ILE A 217 2.02 -29.94 0.17
N GLY A 218 2.37 -29.45 -1.00
CA GLY A 218 2.32 -30.18 -2.26
C GLY A 218 2.57 -29.28 -3.46
N ASP A 219 2.41 -29.86 -4.62
CA ASP A 219 2.50 -29.15 -5.90
C ASP A 219 1.62 -29.82 -6.95
N GLY A 220 1.38 -29.13 -8.05
CA GLY A 220 0.60 -29.68 -9.16
C GLY A 220 0.70 -28.84 -10.43
N VAL A 221 0.42 -29.49 -11.54
CA VAL A 221 0.28 -28.83 -12.85
C VAL A 221 -1.18 -28.90 -13.26
N THR A 222 -1.76 -27.74 -13.55
CA THR A 222 -3.15 -27.62 -13.99
C THR A 222 -3.20 -27.07 -15.41
N ASP A 223 -3.82 -27.80 -16.33
CA ASP A 223 -4.14 -27.28 -17.66
C ASP A 223 -5.24 -26.23 -17.52
N ILE A 224 -4.93 -25.01 -17.96
CA ILE A 224 -5.87 -23.88 -17.90
C ILE A 224 -6.50 -23.58 -19.26
N GLY A 225 -6.22 -24.40 -20.28
CA GLY A 225 -6.72 -24.23 -21.66
C GLY A 225 -5.78 -23.37 -22.51
N ASN A 226 -6.10 -23.30 -23.79
CA ASN A 226 -5.33 -22.57 -24.80
C ASN A 226 -3.84 -22.96 -24.88
N GLY A 227 -3.51 -24.19 -24.44
CA GLY A 227 -2.13 -24.71 -24.41
C GLY A 227 -1.30 -24.19 -23.23
N PHE A 228 -1.91 -23.46 -22.30
CA PHE A 228 -1.24 -22.95 -21.10
C PHE A 228 -1.47 -23.84 -19.88
N VAL A 229 -0.48 -23.85 -18.98
CA VAL A 229 -0.56 -24.57 -17.71
C VAL A 229 -0.19 -23.67 -16.55
N MET A 230 -0.75 -23.95 -15.38
CA MET A 230 -0.25 -23.45 -14.09
C MET A 230 0.53 -24.56 -13.41
N ASP A 231 1.81 -24.31 -13.14
CA ASP A 231 2.69 -25.20 -12.38
C ASP A 231 2.96 -24.56 -11.01
N ASP A 232 2.18 -24.99 -10.02
CA ASP A 232 2.05 -24.30 -8.76
C ASP A 232 2.50 -25.15 -7.57
N TYR A 233 3.07 -24.50 -6.53
CA TYR A 233 3.10 -25.04 -5.19
C TYR A 233 1.77 -24.78 -4.49
N PHE A 234 1.37 -25.76 -3.67
CA PHE A 234 0.30 -25.62 -2.69
C PHE A 234 0.92 -25.28 -1.34
N MET A 235 0.47 -24.21 -0.73
CA MET A 235 0.99 -23.76 0.56
C MET A 235 -0.14 -23.59 1.57
N GLU A 236 0.13 -23.88 2.85
CA GLU A 236 -0.84 -23.82 3.95
C GLU A 236 -0.24 -23.11 5.17
N LEU A 237 -1.08 -22.34 5.89
CA LEU A 237 -0.80 -21.64 7.15
C LEU A 237 -1.78 -22.08 8.21
#